data_dbef136ca4bbed27c8dfd7e8105c5539
#
_entry.id   dbef136ca4bbed27c8dfd7e8105c5539
#
_cell.length_a   1.000
_cell.length_b   1.000
_cell.length_c   1.000
_cell.angle_alpha   90.00
_cell.angle_beta   90.00
_cell.angle_gamma   90.00
#
_symmetry.space_group_name_H-M   'P 1'
#
loop_
_entity.id
_entity.type
_entity.pdbx_description
1 polymer ?
#
loop_
_entity_poly.entity_id
_entity_poly.type
_entity_poly.pdbx_seq_one_letter_code
_entity_poly.pdbx_strand_id
1 'polypeptide(L)'
;MTTTLRSLQRWFAAVVVHPGTVDDAFADRRVRRLVPGRAPQDLLVQPAAGDLATRCAVYNGGYLERLVEVLQGDFGAVQHLLGEPAFRALVARYLQRHPSRHPNLNQLGRAFPAFVRAQRTLPQRAFVAELAQLELAVSRAFDAPEFTPLAADALAAVPPARLGSIRLAANPSLQLRAFRHPVDVWYQAWKNGEPIPVPRPQRSWLAVHRHDDRVWRHRLAHEQFAVLSALVEGQPLEAALAKAPASAPVGTWFTEWGQNGWFTAVRRGRR
;
A
#
# COMPACT_ATOMS: atom_id res chain seq x y z
N MET A 1 10.48 -19.40 -39.73
CA MET A 1 9.58 -18.33 -39.33
C MET A 1 10.40 -17.14 -38.84
N THR A 2 10.17 -15.96 -39.40
CA THR A 2 10.94 -14.76 -39.03
C THR A 2 10.43 -14.23 -37.67
N THR A 3 11.33 -14.12 -36.70
CA THR A 3 10.98 -13.51 -35.40
C THR A 3 10.71 -12.03 -35.59
N THR A 4 9.49 -11.57 -35.26
CA THR A 4 9.15 -10.15 -35.36
C THR A 4 9.78 -9.36 -34.22
N LEU A 5 10.06 -8.07 -34.42
CA LEU A 5 10.57 -7.18 -33.38
C LEU A 5 9.67 -7.22 -32.11
N ARG A 6 8.36 -7.29 -32.31
CA ARG A 6 7.39 -7.38 -31.20
C ARG A 6 7.54 -8.67 -30.38
N SER A 7 7.78 -9.82 -31.02
CA SER A 7 8.01 -11.09 -30.29
C SER A 7 9.34 -11.08 -29.56
N LEU A 8 10.37 -10.48 -30.15
CA LEU A 8 11.67 -10.30 -29.52
C LEU A 8 11.60 -9.40 -28.29
N GLN A 9 10.90 -8.26 -28.38
CA GLN A 9 10.70 -7.36 -27.25
C GLN A 9 9.93 -8.03 -26.11
N ARG A 10 8.87 -8.80 -26.42
CA ARG A 10 8.11 -9.56 -25.41
C ARG A 10 8.98 -10.63 -24.73
N TRP A 11 9.78 -11.34 -25.52
CA TRP A 11 10.70 -12.32 -24.98
C TRP A 11 11.75 -11.68 -24.06
N PHE A 12 12.41 -10.61 -24.50
CA PHE A 12 13.39 -9.89 -23.68
C PHE A 12 12.77 -9.33 -22.40
N ALA A 13 11.61 -8.72 -22.48
CA ALA A 13 10.87 -8.27 -21.30
C ALA A 13 10.58 -9.42 -20.33
N ALA A 14 10.18 -10.60 -20.84
CA ALA A 14 9.91 -11.76 -20.00
C ALA A 14 11.20 -12.29 -19.32
N VAL A 15 12.35 -12.21 -19.98
CA VAL A 15 13.65 -12.53 -19.37
C VAL A 15 14.02 -11.53 -18.28
N VAL A 16 13.87 -10.24 -18.54
CA VAL A 16 14.22 -9.17 -17.58
C VAL A 16 13.36 -9.24 -16.31
N VAL A 17 12.05 -9.48 -16.45
CA VAL A 17 11.15 -9.53 -15.29
C VAL A 17 11.06 -10.92 -14.62
N HIS A 18 11.83 -11.89 -15.08
CA HIS A 18 11.81 -13.25 -14.51
C HIS A 18 12.28 -13.22 -13.05
N PRO A 19 11.55 -13.86 -12.12
CA PRO A 19 11.88 -13.80 -10.69
C PRO A 19 13.08 -14.67 -10.28
N GLY A 20 13.60 -15.51 -11.16
CA GLY A 20 14.80 -16.32 -11.00
C GLY A 20 15.98 -15.75 -11.80
N THR A 21 17.01 -16.58 -11.97
CA THR A 21 18.17 -16.24 -12.78
C THR A 21 17.81 -16.12 -14.27
N VAL A 22 18.72 -15.56 -15.06
CA VAL A 22 18.57 -15.53 -16.53
C VAL A 22 18.55 -16.94 -17.12
N ASP A 23 19.33 -17.87 -16.55
CA ASP A 23 19.31 -19.27 -16.98
C ASP A 23 17.96 -19.93 -16.70
N ASP A 24 17.35 -19.64 -15.54
CA ASP A 24 15.98 -20.07 -15.24
C ASP A 24 14.98 -19.48 -16.25
N ALA A 25 15.13 -18.20 -16.60
CA ALA A 25 14.30 -17.56 -17.60
C ALA A 25 14.45 -18.21 -18.98
N PHE A 26 15.68 -18.53 -19.40
CA PHE A 26 15.94 -19.23 -20.67
C PHE A 26 15.38 -20.65 -20.68
N ALA A 27 15.34 -21.32 -19.55
CA ALA A 27 14.75 -22.64 -19.38
C ALA A 27 13.22 -22.64 -19.28
N ASP A 28 12.61 -21.51 -18.88
CA ASP A 28 11.15 -21.41 -18.67
C ASP A 28 10.39 -21.62 -20.00
N ARG A 29 9.51 -22.61 -20.02
CA ARG A 29 8.65 -22.93 -21.16
C ARG A 29 7.78 -21.76 -21.62
N ARG A 30 7.36 -20.88 -20.70
CA ARG A 30 6.53 -19.70 -21.01
C ARG A 30 7.34 -18.66 -21.78
N VAL A 31 8.58 -18.41 -21.35
CA VAL A 31 9.53 -17.52 -22.03
C VAL A 31 9.89 -18.06 -23.42
N ARG A 32 10.20 -19.35 -23.52
CA ARG A 32 10.55 -20.02 -24.77
C ARG A 32 9.42 -20.01 -25.81
N ARG A 33 8.16 -20.07 -25.38
CA ARG A 33 7.00 -20.00 -26.28
C ARG A 33 6.84 -18.66 -27.00
N LEU A 34 7.46 -17.59 -26.50
CA LEU A 34 7.40 -16.27 -27.13
C LEU A 34 8.24 -16.20 -28.43
N VAL A 35 9.21 -17.10 -28.58
CA VAL A 35 10.13 -17.20 -29.71
C VAL A 35 10.34 -18.67 -30.11
N PRO A 36 9.30 -19.37 -30.63
CA PRO A 36 9.33 -20.80 -30.91
C PRO A 36 10.46 -21.18 -31.90
N GLY A 37 11.17 -22.25 -31.57
CA GLY A 37 12.22 -22.80 -32.43
C GLY A 37 13.50 -21.97 -32.53
N ARG A 38 13.67 -20.97 -31.66
CA ARG A 38 14.90 -20.15 -31.57
C ARG A 38 15.56 -20.34 -30.23
N ALA A 39 16.88 -20.43 -30.24
CA ALA A 39 17.67 -20.39 -29.02
C ALA A 39 17.97 -18.93 -28.64
N PRO A 40 18.14 -18.61 -27.33
CA PRO A 40 18.43 -17.26 -26.86
C PRO A 40 19.60 -16.59 -27.59
N GLN A 41 20.67 -17.35 -27.87
CA GLN A 41 21.86 -16.88 -28.56
C GLN A 41 21.61 -16.46 -30.01
N ASP A 42 20.50 -16.90 -30.63
CA ASP A 42 20.12 -16.56 -32.00
C ASP A 42 19.25 -15.32 -32.09
N LEU A 43 18.82 -14.78 -30.94
CA LEU A 43 17.83 -13.69 -30.84
C LEU A 43 18.49 -12.32 -30.72
N LEU A 44 19.66 -12.25 -30.14
CA LEU A 44 20.39 -11.01 -29.89
C LEU A 44 21.82 -11.12 -30.46
N VAL A 45 22.37 -9.96 -30.82
CA VAL A 45 23.75 -9.86 -31.24
C VAL A 45 24.67 -10.30 -30.11
N GLN A 46 25.56 -11.26 -30.40
CA GLN A 46 26.56 -11.70 -29.43
C GLN A 46 27.46 -10.53 -29.03
N PRO A 47 27.75 -10.34 -27.73
CA PRO A 47 28.66 -9.29 -27.31
C PRO A 47 30.12 -9.60 -27.77
N ALA A 48 30.87 -8.52 -27.95
CA ALA A 48 32.31 -8.66 -28.26
C ALA A 48 33.09 -9.25 -27.09
N ALA A 49 32.61 -9.13 -25.86
CA ALA A 49 33.18 -9.75 -24.66
C ALA A 49 32.05 -10.29 -23.76
N GLY A 50 32.29 -11.42 -23.12
CA GLY A 50 31.32 -12.11 -22.27
C GLY A 50 30.28 -12.90 -23.08
N ASP A 51 29.32 -13.47 -22.39
CA ASP A 51 28.19 -14.19 -22.99
C ASP A 51 26.87 -13.44 -22.89
N LEU A 52 25.86 -13.87 -23.64
CA LEU A 52 24.55 -13.26 -23.69
C LEU A 52 23.81 -13.34 -22.34
N ALA A 53 23.97 -14.46 -21.63
CA ALA A 53 23.30 -14.65 -20.33
C ALA A 53 23.82 -13.63 -19.32
N THR A 54 25.14 -13.41 -19.28
CA THR A 54 25.78 -12.37 -18.44
C THR A 54 25.22 -10.97 -18.74
N ARG A 55 25.07 -10.61 -20.03
CA ARG A 55 24.48 -9.32 -20.40
C ARG A 55 23.00 -9.20 -20.01
N CYS A 56 22.23 -10.24 -20.24
CA CYS A 56 20.82 -10.26 -19.80
C CYS A 56 20.71 -10.20 -18.27
N ALA A 57 21.67 -10.79 -17.54
CA ALA A 57 21.71 -10.78 -16.09
C ALA A 57 21.87 -9.36 -15.51
N VAL A 58 22.60 -8.47 -16.19
CA VAL A 58 22.68 -7.05 -15.80
C VAL A 58 21.31 -6.40 -15.79
N TYR A 59 20.48 -6.63 -16.81
CA TYR A 59 19.13 -6.08 -16.88
C TYR A 59 18.17 -6.76 -15.90
N ASN A 60 18.21 -8.08 -15.78
CA ASN A 60 17.39 -8.83 -14.82
C ASN A 60 17.74 -8.46 -13.38
N GLY A 61 19.03 -8.45 -13.01
CA GLY A 61 19.51 -8.05 -11.69
C GLY A 61 19.13 -6.59 -11.37
N GLY A 62 19.40 -5.66 -12.30
CA GLY A 62 19.05 -4.25 -12.12
C GLY A 62 17.52 -4.04 -11.94
N TYR A 63 16.69 -4.78 -12.66
CA TYR A 63 15.24 -4.74 -12.48
C TYR A 63 14.84 -5.25 -11.10
N LEU A 64 15.34 -6.40 -10.66
CA LEU A 64 15.02 -6.97 -9.35
C LEU A 64 15.49 -6.07 -8.21
N GLU A 65 16.73 -5.53 -8.29
CA GLU A 65 17.23 -4.56 -7.30
C GLU A 65 16.34 -3.31 -7.24
N ARG A 66 15.89 -2.80 -8.38
CA ARG A 66 14.95 -1.67 -8.41
C ARG A 66 13.64 -1.97 -7.69
N LEU A 67 13.09 -3.18 -7.83
CA LEU A 67 11.89 -3.58 -7.08
C LEU A 67 12.16 -3.70 -5.58
N VAL A 68 13.34 -4.19 -5.19
CA VAL A 68 13.76 -4.24 -3.79
C VAL A 68 13.86 -2.83 -3.20
N GLU A 69 14.53 -1.90 -3.90
CA GLU A 69 14.65 -0.49 -3.49
C GLU A 69 13.29 0.18 -3.27
N VAL A 70 12.33 -0.05 -4.17
CA VAL A 70 10.96 0.47 -4.02
C VAL A 70 10.31 -0.05 -2.74
N LEU A 71 10.40 -1.36 -2.49
CA LEU A 71 9.83 -1.95 -1.28
C LEU A 71 10.58 -1.54 0.00
N GLN A 72 11.88 -1.25 -0.08
CA GLN A 72 12.64 -0.64 1.02
C GLN A 72 12.16 0.77 1.33
N GLY A 73 11.87 1.56 0.30
CA GLY A 73 11.30 2.90 0.45
C GLY A 73 9.90 2.87 1.07
N ASP A 74 9.04 1.93 0.63
CA ASP A 74 7.67 1.80 1.10
C ASP A 74 7.56 1.21 2.53
N PHE A 75 8.51 0.33 2.93
CA PHE A 75 8.48 -0.45 4.17
C PHE A 75 9.74 -0.29 5.02
N GLY A 76 10.23 0.95 5.15
CA GLY A 76 11.47 1.26 5.88
C GLY A 76 11.41 0.92 7.37
N ALA A 77 10.27 1.08 8.02
CA ALA A 77 10.09 0.71 9.42
C ALA A 77 10.08 -0.82 9.62
N VAL A 78 9.47 -1.56 8.70
CA VAL A 78 9.56 -3.04 8.68
C VAL A 78 10.99 -3.48 8.44
N GLN A 79 11.73 -2.85 7.51
CA GLN A 79 13.14 -3.14 7.28
C GLN A 79 13.98 -2.90 8.54
N HIS A 80 13.78 -1.75 9.20
CA HIS A 80 14.47 -1.44 10.45
C HIS A 80 14.23 -2.50 11.53
N LEU A 81 12.97 -2.92 11.69
CA LEU A 81 12.59 -3.91 12.70
C LEU A 81 13.21 -5.29 12.45
N LEU A 82 13.24 -5.73 11.18
CA LEU A 82 13.73 -7.07 10.81
C LEU A 82 15.24 -7.12 10.60
N GLY A 83 15.87 -5.98 10.35
CA GLY A 83 17.22 -5.89 9.79
C GLY A 83 17.25 -6.15 8.28
N GLU A 84 18.22 -5.52 7.60
CA GLU A 84 18.31 -5.55 6.14
C GLU A 84 18.37 -6.97 5.55
N PRO A 85 19.18 -7.93 6.04
CA PRO A 85 19.26 -9.27 5.43
C PRO A 85 17.93 -10.02 5.48
N ALA A 86 17.22 -9.98 6.62
CA ALA A 86 15.94 -10.66 6.78
C ALA A 86 14.84 -10.00 5.95
N PHE A 87 14.84 -8.66 5.85
CA PHE A 87 13.92 -7.92 5.00
C PHE A 87 14.14 -8.25 3.52
N ARG A 88 15.38 -8.22 3.01
CA ARG A 88 15.69 -8.57 1.61
C ARG A 88 15.27 -10.01 1.28
N ALA A 89 15.52 -10.97 2.17
CA ALA A 89 15.06 -12.34 2.00
C ALA A 89 13.52 -12.46 1.97
N LEU A 90 12.82 -11.67 2.78
CA LEU A 90 11.36 -11.59 2.79
C LEU A 90 10.81 -11.00 1.49
N VAL A 91 11.42 -9.90 1.01
CA VAL A 91 11.08 -9.22 -0.24
C VAL A 91 11.32 -10.13 -1.45
N ALA A 92 12.45 -10.85 -1.52
CA ALA A 92 12.73 -11.79 -2.61
C ALA A 92 11.61 -12.84 -2.73
N ARG A 93 11.19 -13.45 -1.61
CA ARG A 93 10.06 -14.40 -1.57
C ARG A 93 8.73 -13.75 -1.96
N TYR A 94 8.54 -12.49 -1.57
CA TYR A 94 7.35 -11.73 -1.95
C TYR A 94 7.28 -11.53 -3.46
N LEU A 95 8.36 -11.05 -4.08
CA LEU A 95 8.44 -10.78 -5.52
C LEU A 95 8.26 -12.05 -6.37
N GLN A 96 8.78 -13.18 -5.92
CA GLN A 96 8.54 -14.49 -6.57
C GLN A 96 7.04 -14.85 -6.60
N ARG A 97 6.31 -14.57 -5.52
CA ARG A 97 4.88 -14.91 -5.39
C ARG A 97 3.97 -13.83 -5.97
N HIS A 98 4.41 -12.58 -5.95
CA HIS A 98 3.69 -11.38 -6.40
C HIS A 98 4.56 -10.58 -7.38
N PRO A 99 4.83 -11.11 -8.59
CA PRO A 99 5.63 -10.40 -9.58
C PRO A 99 4.95 -9.08 -9.97
N SER A 100 5.75 -8.06 -10.27
CA SER A 100 5.23 -6.77 -10.74
C SER A 100 4.50 -6.98 -12.08
N ARG A 101 3.24 -6.55 -12.14
CA ARG A 101 2.38 -6.64 -13.33
C ARG A 101 1.88 -5.28 -13.78
N HIS A 102 2.20 -4.24 -13.02
CA HIS A 102 1.73 -2.89 -13.27
C HIS A 102 2.93 -1.97 -13.52
N PRO A 103 2.88 -1.06 -14.51
CA PRO A 103 3.96 -0.12 -14.77
C PRO A 103 4.18 0.87 -13.62
N ASN A 104 3.12 1.20 -12.87
CA ASN A 104 3.23 2.03 -11.67
C ASN A 104 3.68 1.16 -10.47
N LEU A 105 4.91 1.40 -10.00
CA LEU A 105 5.52 0.67 -8.90
C LEU A 105 4.90 0.98 -7.53
N ASN A 106 4.11 2.05 -7.37
CA ASN A 106 3.34 2.34 -6.16
C ASN A 106 2.30 1.24 -5.84
N GLN A 107 2.00 0.36 -6.82
CA GLN A 107 1.14 -0.80 -6.61
C GLN A 107 1.89 -2.04 -6.12
N LEU A 108 3.24 -2.03 -6.16
CA LEU A 108 4.07 -3.19 -5.90
C LEU A 108 3.86 -3.73 -4.48
N GLY A 109 3.85 -2.84 -3.47
CA GLY A 109 3.72 -3.19 -2.06
C GLY A 109 2.30 -3.58 -1.60
N ARG A 110 1.29 -3.53 -2.49
CA ARG A 110 -0.13 -3.66 -2.10
C ARG A 110 -0.46 -4.94 -1.33
N ALA A 111 0.12 -6.06 -1.71
CA ALA A 111 -0.13 -7.37 -1.09
C ALA A 111 0.89 -7.69 0.01
N PHE A 112 1.91 -6.87 0.23
CA PHE A 112 3.01 -7.15 1.15
C PHE A 112 2.55 -7.38 2.60
N PRO A 113 1.66 -6.57 3.20
CA PRO A 113 1.19 -6.81 4.57
C PRO A 113 0.48 -8.17 4.74
N ALA A 114 -0.34 -8.56 3.76
CA ALA A 114 -1.02 -9.85 3.78
C ALA A 114 -0.03 -11.01 3.60
N PHE A 115 0.97 -10.84 2.72
CA PHE A 115 2.05 -11.79 2.55
C PHE A 115 2.87 -11.97 3.83
N VAL A 116 3.25 -10.89 4.51
CA VAL A 116 3.94 -10.91 5.81
C VAL A 116 3.13 -11.67 6.84
N ARG A 117 1.83 -11.39 6.94
CA ARG A 117 0.91 -12.09 7.86
C ARG A 117 0.87 -13.60 7.64
N ALA A 118 1.07 -14.06 6.41
CA ALA A 118 1.08 -15.48 6.06
C ALA A 118 2.40 -16.19 6.40
N GLN A 119 3.50 -15.48 6.74
CA GLN A 119 4.81 -16.06 7.04
C GLN A 119 4.87 -16.67 8.44
N ARG A 120 4.54 -17.97 8.58
CA ARG A 120 4.40 -18.63 9.89
C ARG A 120 5.68 -18.62 10.74
N THR A 121 6.83 -18.64 10.11
CA THR A 121 8.16 -18.67 10.75
C THR A 121 8.70 -17.27 11.11
N LEU A 122 8.02 -16.20 10.69
CA LEU A 122 8.48 -14.84 10.97
C LEU A 122 8.21 -14.48 12.44
N PRO A 123 9.25 -14.11 13.22
CA PRO A 123 9.07 -13.62 14.59
C PRO A 123 8.15 -12.40 14.61
N GLN A 124 7.34 -12.28 15.66
CA GLN A 124 6.44 -11.13 15.87
C GLN A 124 5.57 -10.80 14.63
N ARG A 125 5.29 -11.80 13.82
CA ARG A 125 4.57 -11.73 12.54
C ARG A 125 3.34 -10.82 12.56
N ALA A 126 2.55 -10.87 13.64
CA ALA A 126 1.33 -10.06 13.76
C ALA A 126 1.67 -8.57 13.78
N PHE A 127 2.65 -8.18 14.59
CA PHE A 127 3.11 -6.81 14.68
C PHE A 127 3.77 -6.33 13.37
N VAL A 128 4.67 -7.13 12.79
CA VAL A 128 5.33 -6.81 11.51
C VAL A 128 4.29 -6.59 10.39
N ALA A 129 3.25 -7.42 10.33
CA ALA A 129 2.19 -7.27 9.34
C ALA A 129 1.34 -6.01 9.57
N GLU A 130 1.08 -5.64 10.82
CA GLU A 130 0.36 -4.41 11.16
C GLU A 130 1.21 -3.17 10.90
N LEU A 131 2.50 -3.22 11.16
CA LEU A 131 3.44 -2.15 10.80
C LEU A 131 3.48 -1.94 9.29
N ALA A 132 3.59 -3.02 8.52
CA ALA A 132 3.50 -2.95 7.05
C ALA A 132 2.14 -2.39 6.57
N GLN A 133 1.03 -2.69 7.27
CA GLN A 133 -0.27 -2.08 6.96
C GLN A 133 -0.28 -0.58 7.20
N LEU A 134 0.37 -0.11 8.26
CA LEU A 134 0.49 1.32 8.55
C LEU A 134 1.33 2.01 7.47
N GLU A 135 2.49 1.47 7.12
CA GLU A 135 3.35 2.04 6.06
C GLU A 135 2.63 2.09 4.71
N LEU A 136 1.94 1.02 4.34
CA LEU A 136 1.11 1.00 3.14
C LEU A 136 -0.03 2.05 3.19
N ALA A 137 -0.62 2.29 4.35
CA ALA A 137 -1.64 3.34 4.49
C ALA A 137 -1.04 4.73 4.34
N VAL A 138 0.18 4.97 4.84
CA VAL A 138 0.92 6.22 4.68
C VAL A 138 1.26 6.45 3.20
N SER A 139 1.82 5.45 2.51
CA SER A 139 2.13 5.53 1.07
C SER A 139 0.87 5.83 0.24
N ARG A 140 -0.23 5.12 0.50
CA ARG A 140 -1.50 5.35 -0.21
C ARG A 140 -2.13 6.71 0.06
N ALA A 141 -2.00 7.22 1.27
CA ALA A 141 -2.50 8.56 1.60
C ALA A 141 -1.68 9.62 0.85
N PHE A 142 -0.37 9.40 0.72
CA PHE A 142 0.53 10.28 -0.03
C PHE A 142 0.19 10.28 -1.53
N ASP A 143 0.01 9.10 -2.13
CA ASP A 143 -0.25 8.93 -3.57
C ASP A 143 -1.71 9.19 -3.98
N ALA A 144 -2.58 9.49 -3.04
CA ALA A 144 -3.99 9.72 -3.35
C ALA A 144 -4.17 10.92 -4.28
N PRO A 145 -5.17 10.90 -5.18
CA PRO A 145 -5.45 12.03 -6.05
C PRO A 145 -5.75 13.29 -5.26
N GLU A 146 -5.58 14.44 -5.90
CA GLU A 146 -5.97 15.73 -5.35
C GLU A 146 -7.49 15.80 -5.10
N PHE A 147 -7.86 16.55 -4.08
CA PHE A 147 -9.25 16.74 -3.68
C PHE A 147 -9.46 18.13 -3.07
N THR A 148 -10.71 18.58 -3.07
CA THR A 148 -11.12 19.79 -2.36
C THR A 148 -11.87 19.39 -1.11
N PRO A 149 -11.45 19.84 0.09
CA PRO A 149 -12.18 19.61 1.32
C PRO A 149 -13.61 20.17 1.26
N LEU A 150 -14.51 19.53 1.99
CA LEU A 150 -15.87 20.02 2.18
C LEU A 150 -15.85 21.39 2.86
N ALA A 151 -16.58 22.36 2.32
CA ALA A 151 -16.70 23.68 2.92
C ALA A 151 -17.29 23.60 4.35
N ALA A 152 -16.80 24.45 5.25
CA ALA A 152 -17.17 24.41 6.67
C ALA A 152 -18.68 24.59 6.94
N ASP A 153 -19.36 25.33 6.08
CA ASP A 153 -20.80 25.62 6.15
C ASP A 153 -21.69 24.60 5.43
N ALA A 154 -21.08 23.68 4.67
CA ALA A 154 -21.82 22.74 3.81
C ALA A 154 -22.80 21.84 4.59
N LEU A 155 -22.46 21.44 5.83
CA LEU A 155 -23.37 20.68 6.67
C LEU A 155 -24.48 21.57 7.28
N ALA A 156 -24.17 22.81 7.63
CA ALA A 156 -25.13 23.77 8.14
C ALA A 156 -26.18 24.16 7.09
N ALA A 157 -25.82 24.12 5.81
CA ALA A 157 -26.74 24.40 4.70
C ALA A 157 -27.76 23.25 4.44
N VAL A 158 -27.62 22.10 5.10
CA VAL A 158 -28.56 20.98 4.94
C VAL A 158 -29.79 21.21 5.83
N PRO A 159 -31.03 21.17 5.27
CA PRO A 159 -32.24 21.27 6.06
C PRO A 159 -32.29 20.22 7.18
N PRO A 160 -32.66 20.57 8.43
CA PRO A 160 -32.67 19.64 9.56
C PRO A 160 -33.44 18.34 9.29
N ALA A 161 -34.59 18.42 8.61
CA ALA A 161 -35.39 17.24 8.23
C ALA A 161 -34.67 16.25 7.29
N ARG A 162 -33.57 16.64 6.65
CA ARG A 162 -32.79 15.81 5.72
C ARG A 162 -31.42 15.41 6.26
N LEU A 163 -31.00 16.02 7.38
CA LEU A 163 -29.65 15.86 7.91
C LEU A 163 -29.33 14.37 8.20
N GLY A 164 -30.27 13.63 8.80
CA GLY A 164 -30.07 12.21 9.11
C GLY A 164 -29.84 11.33 7.88
N SER A 165 -30.45 11.69 6.74
CA SER A 165 -30.39 10.87 5.50
C SER A 165 -29.21 11.16 4.59
N ILE A 166 -28.44 12.23 4.84
CA ILE A 166 -27.28 12.53 3.99
C ILE A 166 -26.18 11.48 4.14
N ARG A 167 -25.33 11.42 3.12
CA ARG A 167 -24.11 10.62 3.13
C ARG A 167 -22.92 11.54 2.87
N LEU A 168 -21.78 11.25 3.49
CA LEU A 168 -20.56 12.02 3.29
C LEU A 168 -19.63 11.28 2.34
N ALA A 169 -19.06 12.00 1.40
CA ALA A 169 -17.99 11.46 0.57
C ALA A 169 -16.66 11.66 1.30
N ALA A 170 -15.98 10.56 1.58
CA ALA A 170 -14.66 10.62 2.20
C ALA A 170 -13.63 11.19 1.24
N ASN A 171 -12.64 11.87 1.79
CA ASN A 171 -11.41 12.25 1.14
C ASN A 171 -10.68 11.00 0.62
N PRO A 172 -10.20 10.96 -0.65
CA PRO A 172 -9.56 9.79 -1.24
C PRO A 172 -8.27 9.35 -0.53
N SER A 173 -7.61 10.27 0.19
CA SER A 173 -6.43 9.94 0.97
C SER A 173 -6.75 9.31 2.33
N LEU A 174 -7.99 9.40 2.81
CA LEU A 174 -8.36 8.91 4.15
C LEU A 174 -8.33 7.40 4.22
N GLN A 175 -7.47 6.87 5.08
CA GLN A 175 -7.29 5.46 5.34
C GLN A 175 -7.61 5.16 6.82
N LEU A 176 -8.66 4.42 7.08
CA LEU A 176 -8.99 3.98 8.44
C LEU A 176 -8.39 2.60 8.71
N ARG A 177 -7.72 2.44 9.83
CA ARG A 177 -7.06 1.19 10.23
C ARG A 177 -7.31 0.88 11.70
N ALA A 178 -7.65 -0.39 11.95
CA ALA A 178 -7.72 -0.94 13.30
C ALA A 178 -6.59 -1.96 13.46
N PHE A 179 -5.85 -1.85 14.54
CA PHE A 179 -4.70 -2.69 14.85
C PHE A 179 -4.86 -3.37 16.21
N ARG A 180 -4.18 -4.48 16.39
CA ARG A 180 -4.07 -5.18 17.68
C ARG A 180 -2.96 -4.62 18.57
N HIS A 181 -2.03 -3.86 17.97
CA HIS A 181 -0.89 -3.24 18.62
C HIS A 181 -0.92 -1.73 18.40
N PRO A 182 -0.29 -0.92 19.27
CA PRO A 182 -0.12 0.53 19.09
C PRO A 182 1.03 0.83 18.10
N VAL A 183 0.86 0.39 16.84
CA VAL A 183 1.90 0.46 15.79
C VAL A 183 2.33 1.88 15.47
N ASP A 184 1.46 2.85 15.63
CA ASP A 184 1.76 4.27 15.39
C ASP A 184 2.75 4.84 16.41
N VAL A 185 2.69 4.38 17.67
CA VAL A 185 3.67 4.77 18.71
C VAL A 185 5.05 4.27 18.32
N TRP A 186 5.13 2.99 17.96
CA TRP A 186 6.38 2.39 17.54
C TRP A 186 6.93 3.05 16.27
N TYR A 187 6.05 3.29 15.29
CA TYR A 187 6.39 3.95 14.04
C TYR A 187 6.90 5.39 14.27
N GLN A 188 6.27 6.14 15.20
CA GLN A 188 6.72 7.49 15.52
C GLN A 188 8.07 7.50 16.23
N ALA A 189 8.30 6.59 17.18
CA ALA A 189 9.60 6.45 17.84
C ALA A 189 10.70 6.09 16.85
N TRP A 190 10.43 5.16 15.91
CA TRP A 190 11.34 4.86 14.81
C TRP A 190 11.67 6.12 13.97
N LYS A 191 10.65 6.91 13.61
CA LYS A 191 10.86 8.18 12.88
C LYS A 191 11.73 9.18 13.63
N ASN A 192 11.64 9.18 14.95
CA ASN A 192 12.44 10.05 15.81
C ASN A 192 13.86 9.49 16.09
N GLY A 193 14.18 8.28 15.63
CA GLY A 193 15.44 7.59 15.95
C GLY A 193 15.51 7.06 17.39
N GLU A 194 14.36 6.91 18.06
CA GLU A 194 14.26 6.44 19.43
C GLU A 194 14.21 4.91 19.47
N PRO A 195 15.00 4.25 20.32
CA PRO A 195 14.89 2.81 20.52
C PRO A 195 13.60 2.48 21.28
N ILE A 196 12.78 1.61 20.71
CA ILE A 196 11.56 1.14 21.35
C ILE A 196 11.37 -0.36 21.11
N PRO A 197 11.10 -1.16 22.15
CA PRO A 197 10.78 -2.57 22.00
C PRO A 197 9.41 -2.74 21.30
N VAL A 198 9.21 -3.89 20.68
CA VAL A 198 7.90 -4.23 20.12
C VAL A 198 6.85 -4.24 21.24
N PRO A 199 5.77 -3.46 21.11
CA PRO A 199 4.78 -3.30 22.15
C PRO A 199 3.95 -4.58 22.36
N ARG A 200 3.45 -4.76 23.54
CA ARG A 200 2.42 -5.76 23.82
C ARG A 200 1.13 -5.43 23.06
N PRO A 201 0.30 -6.44 22.76
CA PRO A 201 -0.99 -6.19 22.12
C PRO A 201 -1.86 -5.22 22.94
N GLN A 202 -2.22 -4.13 22.31
CA GLN A 202 -3.16 -3.11 22.78
C GLN A 202 -3.88 -2.53 21.58
N ARG A 203 -5.18 -2.73 21.50
CA ARG A 203 -5.96 -2.26 20.35
C ARG A 203 -5.79 -0.76 20.13
N SER A 204 -5.62 -0.38 18.87
CA SER A 204 -5.55 1.02 18.44
C SER A 204 -6.30 1.23 17.14
N TRP A 205 -6.83 2.43 16.95
CA TRP A 205 -7.60 2.84 15.79
C TRP A 205 -6.99 4.13 15.26
N LEU A 206 -6.73 4.16 13.95
CA LEU A 206 -6.05 5.28 13.30
C LEU A 206 -6.84 5.76 12.08
N ALA A 207 -6.84 7.07 11.89
CA ALA A 207 -7.06 7.73 10.61
C ALA A 207 -5.71 8.21 10.06
N VAL A 208 -5.39 7.79 8.84
CA VAL A 208 -4.21 8.25 8.10
C VAL A 208 -4.73 9.01 6.89
N HIS A 209 -4.28 10.25 6.69
CA HIS A 209 -4.74 11.08 5.58
C HIS A 209 -3.66 12.09 5.16
N ARG A 210 -3.82 12.65 3.95
CA ARG A 210 -3.00 13.77 3.48
C ARG A 210 -3.73 15.09 3.72
N HIS A 211 -3.01 16.05 4.28
CA HIS A 211 -3.44 17.44 4.44
C HIS A 211 -2.22 18.35 4.29
N ASP A 212 -2.31 19.39 3.48
CA ASP A 212 -1.23 20.33 3.17
C ASP A 212 0.08 19.62 2.79
N ASP A 213 0.01 18.71 1.81
CA ASP A 213 1.12 17.91 1.27
C ASP A 213 1.86 17.04 2.30
N ARG A 214 1.26 16.86 3.47
CA ARG A 214 1.79 16.01 4.54
C ARG A 214 0.84 14.89 4.88
N VAL A 215 1.38 13.73 5.21
CA VAL A 215 0.57 12.62 5.73
C VAL A 215 0.52 12.68 7.25
N TRP A 216 -0.69 12.74 7.75
CA TRP A 216 -1.00 12.79 9.17
C TRP A 216 -1.55 11.46 9.66
N ARG A 217 -1.34 11.16 10.93
CA ARG A 217 -1.87 9.99 11.62
C ARG A 217 -2.55 10.43 12.90
N HIS A 218 -3.86 10.20 13.00
CA HIS A 218 -4.65 10.55 14.16
C HIS A 218 -5.11 9.28 14.87
N ARG A 219 -4.86 9.20 16.16
CA ARG A 219 -5.49 8.21 17.01
C ARG A 219 -6.93 8.55 17.24
N LEU A 220 -7.78 7.54 17.15
CA LEU A 220 -9.20 7.65 17.39
C LEU A 220 -9.60 6.82 18.60
N ALA A 221 -10.60 7.28 19.33
CA ALA A 221 -11.35 6.42 20.25
C ALA A 221 -12.12 5.37 19.45
N HIS A 222 -12.44 4.24 20.08
CA HIS A 222 -13.17 3.15 19.40
C HIS A 222 -14.49 3.62 18.81
N GLU A 223 -15.26 4.38 19.58
CA GLU A 223 -16.56 4.92 19.18
C GLU A 223 -16.43 5.90 18.01
N GLN A 224 -15.43 6.79 18.07
CA GLN A 224 -15.13 7.73 16.99
C GLN A 224 -14.76 6.99 15.70
N PHE A 225 -13.94 5.94 15.80
CA PHE A 225 -13.58 5.08 14.66
C PHE A 225 -14.80 4.35 14.09
N ALA A 226 -15.73 3.87 14.94
CA ALA A 226 -16.93 3.16 14.50
C ALA A 226 -17.86 4.08 13.69
N VAL A 227 -18.08 5.31 14.17
CA VAL A 227 -18.86 6.33 13.45
C VAL A 227 -18.21 6.70 12.15
N LEU A 228 -16.93 7.05 12.19
CA LEU A 228 -16.17 7.47 11.01
C LEU A 228 -16.11 6.35 9.95
N SER A 229 -15.92 5.10 10.35
CA SER A 229 -15.93 3.95 9.43
C SER A 229 -17.28 3.83 8.72
N ALA A 230 -18.39 3.96 9.45
CA ALA A 230 -19.71 3.91 8.86
C ALA A 230 -19.93 5.05 7.82
N LEU A 231 -19.46 6.26 8.12
CA LEU A 231 -19.52 7.39 7.19
C LEU A 231 -18.68 7.13 5.93
N VAL A 232 -17.46 6.63 6.08
CA VAL A 232 -16.55 6.29 4.96
C VAL A 232 -17.12 5.16 4.11
N GLU A 233 -17.82 4.20 4.71
CA GLU A 233 -18.57 3.14 4.00
C GLU A 233 -19.83 3.68 3.29
N GLY A 234 -20.13 4.97 3.46
CA GLY A 234 -21.26 5.63 2.82
C GLY A 234 -22.60 5.34 3.50
N GLN A 235 -22.64 4.98 4.78
CA GLN A 235 -23.89 4.90 5.52
C GLN A 235 -24.53 6.30 5.70
N PRO A 236 -25.87 6.40 5.87
CA PRO A 236 -26.51 7.65 6.23
C PRO A 236 -25.99 8.19 7.55
N LEU A 237 -25.99 9.51 7.70
CA LEU A 237 -25.48 10.18 8.90
C LEU A 237 -26.12 9.65 10.19
N GLU A 238 -27.44 9.51 10.23
CA GLU A 238 -28.17 8.97 11.39
C GLU A 238 -27.72 7.55 11.76
N ALA A 239 -27.55 6.67 10.76
CA ALA A 239 -27.12 5.29 10.96
C ALA A 239 -25.67 5.20 11.46
N ALA A 240 -24.80 6.12 11.01
CA ALA A 240 -23.43 6.21 11.50
C ALA A 240 -23.41 6.72 12.95
N LEU A 241 -24.17 7.77 13.26
CA LEU A 241 -24.26 8.35 14.59
C LEU A 241 -24.87 7.41 15.64
N ALA A 242 -25.76 6.52 15.23
CA ALA A 242 -26.30 5.48 16.11
C ALA A 242 -25.23 4.52 16.69
N LYS A 243 -23.99 4.53 16.14
CA LYS A 243 -22.85 3.77 16.67
C LYS A 243 -22.14 4.47 17.83
N ALA A 244 -22.43 5.76 18.06
CA ALA A 244 -21.87 6.52 19.17
C ALA A 244 -22.76 6.39 20.42
N PRO A 245 -22.18 6.34 21.63
CA PRO A 245 -22.96 6.48 22.85
C PRO A 245 -23.58 7.89 22.92
N ALA A 246 -24.70 8.04 23.63
CA ALA A 246 -25.40 9.30 23.75
C ALA A 246 -24.54 10.44 24.34
N SER A 247 -23.55 10.10 25.15
CA SER A 247 -22.60 11.05 25.75
C SER A 247 -21.41 11.40 24.84
N ALA A 248 -21.34 10.87 23.63
CA ALA A 248 -20.21 11.12 22.73
C ALA A 248 -20.14 12.57 22.27
N PRO A 249 -18.95 13.20 22.25
CA PRO A 249 -18.78 14.59 21.82
C PRO A 249 -18.77 14.69 20.28
N VAL A 250 -19.87 14.28 19.64
CA VAL A 250 -20.00 14.18 18.18
C VAL A 250 -19.70 15.53 17.49
N GLY A 251 -20.16 16.65 18.05
CA GLY A 251 -19.87 17.98 17.51
C GLY A 251 -18.36 18.25 17.41
N THR A 252 -17.61 17.89 18.46
CA THR A 252 -16.14 18.02 18.49
C THR A 252 -15.50 17.17 17.39
N TRP A 253 -15.96 15.93 17.20
CA TRP A 253 -15.46 15.05 16.16
C TRP A 253 -15.66 15.63 14.76
N PHE A 254 -16.86 16.16 14.47
CA PHE A 254 -17.13 16.77 13.16
C PHE A 254 -16.32 18.04 12.92
N THR A 255 -16.07 18.83 13.96
CA THR A 255 -15.19 20.00 13.88
C THR A 255 -13.77 19.56 13.53
N GLU A 256 -13.22 18.56 14.24
CA GLU A 256 -11.89 18.01 13.98
C GLU A 256 -11.78 17.41 12.56
N TRP A 257 -12.77 16.61 12.14
CA TRP A 257 -12.80 16.01 10.80
C TRP A 257 -12.90 17.04 9.68
N GLY A 258 -13.66 18.11 9.92
CA GLY A 258 -13.78 19.25 9.00
C GLY A 258 -12.45 20.00 8.85
N GLN A 259 -11.81 20.34 9.97
CA GLN A 259 -10.49 21.00 9.98
C GLN A 259 -9.41 20.18 9.29
N ASN A 260 -9.48 18.87 9.40
CA ASN A 260 -8.54 17.94 8.74
C ASN A 260 -8.96 17.57 7.31
N GLY A 261 -10.05 18.10 6.78
CA GLY A 261 -10.50 17.86 5.41
C GLY A 261 -10.87 16.40 5.11
N TRP A 262 -11.46 15.67 6.08
CA TRP A 262 -11.73 14.24 5.91
C TRP A 262 -12.91 13.92 5.00
N PHE A 263 -13.70 14.93 4.64
CA PHE A 263 -14.81 14.81 3.71
C PHE A 263 -14.69 15.81 2.56
N THR A 264 -15.27 15.48 1.41
CA THR A 264 -15.20 16.28 0.18
C THR A 264 -16.56 16.72 -0.34
N ALA A 265 -17.63 16.01 0.00
CA ALA A 265 -18.97 16.36 -0.46
C ALA A 265 -20.07 15.79 0.45
N VAL A 266 -21.20 16.50 0.49
CA VAL A 266 -22.47 15.98 0.99
C VAL A 266 -23.23 15.35 -0.16
N ARG A 267 -23.59 14.07 -0.03
CA ARG A 267 -24.38 13.33 -1.04
C ARG A 267 -25.80 13.13 -0.51
N ARG A 268 -26.78 13.31 -1.37
CA ARG A 268 -28.17 12.98 -1.03
C ARG A 268 -28.34 11.46 -1.02
N GLY A 269 -29.02 10.91 0.00
CA GLY A 269 -29.45 9.52 -0.02
C GLY A 269 -30.34 9.29 -1.25
N ARG A 270 -30.11 8.20 -2.00
CA ARG A 270 -31.12 7.75 -2.97
C ARG A 270 -32.35 7.30 -2.17
N ARG A 271 -33.54 7.80 -2.54
CA ARG A 271 -34.83 7.27 -2.06
C ARG A 271 -34.98 5.82 -2.50
#